data_5ec8fe9f446eedc3060aa4a9bd5c2b8d
#
_entry.id   5ec8fe9f446eedc3060aa4a9bd5c2b8d
#
_cell.length_a   1.000
_cell.length_b   1.000
_cell.length_c   1.000
_cell.angle_alpha   90.00
_cell.angle_beta   90.00
_cell.angle_gamma   90.00
#
_symmetry.space_group_name_H-M   'P 1'
#
loop_
_entity.id
_entity.type
_entity.pdbx_description
1 polymer ?
#
loop_
_entity_poly.entity_id
_entity_poly.type
_entity_poly.pdbx_seq_one_letter_code
_entity_poly.pdbx_strand_id
1 'polypeptide(L)'
;MKKRVSIADVAKLAEASISTVSRVINDTGYPVSKDVQERILAAVKQLHYIPNLAAQRLRNDFNPVIGLIVRDIAEAYFGEIAKGATERAMELGYLAFVCNTGRKPANEMEFHELLWKNRVRGIVLVGGGIDTPEYRHLLEQQMERCDRFGLRIFAIAPQGIDIPTVSVDFVAMTEKITSYLIVKGHSMIGFITGDKVVTTSKDHVQGYRNALGAAHLEAREELARFDSFSEHGGYSNCRILMQQSPRPTAIICGCDPIAVGVLHALHDEGLEVPRDVSLVSIGDTPIAAHLRPALTCMRVPRYRMGARAVEKMLDPLADNASEYFPVEFIERGSVRNLDA
;
A
#
# COMPACT_ATOMS: atom_id res chain seq x y z
N MET A 1 7.75 -11.82 -40.53
CA MET A 1 7.83 -10.75 -39.47
C MET A 1 8.13 -9.41 -40.14
N LYS A 2 7.30 -8.38 -39.93
CA LYS A 2 7.61 -7.03 -40.42
C LYS A 2 8.87 -6.52 -39.72
N LYS A 3 9.87 -6.08 -40.47
CA LYS A 3 11.12 -5.51 -39.94
C LYS A 3 10.77 -4.29 -39.10
N ARG A 4 11.18 -4.26 -37.83
CA ARG A 4 10.98 -3.10 -36.95
C ARG A 4 11.80 -1.94 -37.49
N VAL A 5 11.19 -0.75 -37.59
CA VAL A 5 11.89 0.49 -37.98
C VAL A 5 12.99 0.78 -36.95
N SER A 6 14.17 1.05 -37.45
CA SER A 6 15.37 1.34 -36.64
C SER A 6 15.72 2.82 -36.67
N ILE A 7 16.57 3.27 -35.75
CA ILE A 7 17.11 4.63 -35.76
C ILE A 7 17.90 4.92 -37.03
N ALA A 8 18.49 3.90 -37.67
CA ALA A 8 19.20 4.03 -38.94
C ALA A 8 18.24 4.34 -40.10
N ASP A 9 17.00 3.81 -40.08
CA ASP A 9 16.00 4.14 -41.08
C ASP A 9 15.52 5.58 -40.96
N VAL A 10 15.39 6.11 -39.72
CA VAL A 10 15.11 7.53 -39.46
C VAL A 10 16.25 8.40 -39.94
N ALA A 11 17.49 8.04 -39.64
CA ALA A 11 18.68 8.76 -40.04
C ALA A 11 18.80 8.89 -41.59
N LYS A 12 18.49 7.76 -42.26
CA LYS A 12 18.47 7.72 -43.73
C LYS A 12 17.39 8.62 -44.33
N LEU A 13 16.18 8.61 -43.78
CA LEU A 13 15.06 9.42 -44.27
C LEU A 13 15.24 10.90 -43.97
N ALA A 14 15.84 11.26 -42.84
CA ALA A 14 16.10 12.63 -42.42
C ALA A 14 17.40 13.22 -43.01
N GLU A 15 18.17 12.44 -43.76
CA GLU A 15 19.49 12.80 -44.27
C GLU A 15 20.41 13.34 -43.15
N ALA A 16 20.43 12.65 -42.01
CA ALA A 16 21.18 13.03 -40.83
C ALA A 16 22.00 11.85 -40.28
N SER A 17 23.01 12.12 -39.46
CA SER A 17 23.76 11.05 -38.81
C SER A 17 22.91 10.38 -37.70
N ILE A 18 23.15 9.08 -37.43
CA ILE A 18 22.49 8.35 -36.32
C ILE A 18 22.71 9.09 -34.99
N SER A 19 23.90 9.68 -34.80
CA SER A 19 24.22 10.47 -33.58
C SER A 19 23.37 11.74 -33.48
N THR A 20 23.15 12.44 -34.62
CA THR A 20 22.28 13.63 -34.65
C THR A 20 20.82 13.27 -34.38
N VAL A 21 20.32 12.21 -35.02
CA VAL A 21 18.96 11.68 -34.74
C VAL A 21 18.81 11.35 -33.26
N SER A 22 19.78 10.63 -32.68
CA SER A 22 19.76 10.29 -31.26
C SER A 22 19.73 11.51 -30.33
N ARG A 23 20.46 12.59 -30.67
CA ARG A 23 20.48 13.84 -29.91
C ARG A 23 19.13 14.54 -29.94
N VAL A 24 18.50 14.63 -31.10
CA VAL A 24 17.19 15.27 -31.28
C VAL A 24 16.09 14.48 -30.56
N ILE A 25 16.06 13.13 -30.70
CA ILE A 25 15.03 12.29 -30.08
C ILE A 25 15.13 12.29 -28.54
N ASN A 26 16.35 12.38 -27.99
CA ASN A 26 16.59 12.30 -26.56
C ASN A 26 16.74 13.68 -25.87
N ASP A 27 16.55 14.77 -26.61
CA ASP A 27 16.69 16.17 -26.13
C ASP A 27 17.93 16.37 -25.24
N THR A 28 19.09 16.00 -25.75
CA THR A 28 20.34 16.00 -24.97
C THR A 28 20.92 17.39 -24.74
N GLY A 29 20.21 18.47 -25.09
CA GLY A 29 20.67 19.86 -24.97
C GLY A 29 21.82 20.26 -25.95
N TYR A 30 22.28 19.34 -26.79
CA TYR A 30 23.28 19.66 -27.82
C TYR A 30 22.66 20.46 -28.96
N PRO A 31 23.26 21.57 -29.38
CA PRO A 31 22.70 22.41 -30.44
C PRO A 31 22.64 21.65 -31.76
N VAL A 32 21.44 21.54 -32.32
CA VAL A 32 21.15 21.04 -33.66
C VAL A 32 20.36 22.14 -34.37
N SER A 33 20.68 22.40 -35.65
CA SER A 33 19.97 23.44 -36.42
C SER A 33 18.48 23.10 -36.51
N LYS A 34 17.61 24.11 -36.48
CA LYS A 34 16.15 23.93 -36.53
C LYS A 34 15.71 23.13 -37.75
N ASP A 35 16.27 23.37 -38.92
CA ASP A 35 15.98 22.62 -40.16
C ASP A 35 16.25 21.12 -40.00
N VAL A 36 17.40 20.74 -39.45
CA VAL A 36 17.74 19.31 -39.19
C VAL A 36 16.82 18.69 -38.15
N GLN A 37 16.48 19.45 -37.11
CA GLN A 37 15.54 18.98 -36.08
C GLN A 37 14.14 18.71 -36.65
N GLU A 38 13.63 19.62 -37.48
CA GLU A 38 12.32 19.46 -38.13
C GLU A 38 12.29 18.24 -39.07
N ARG A 39 13.34 18.03 -39.89
CA ARG A 39 13.46 16.88 -40.78
C ARG A 39 13.48 15.55 -39.98
N ILE A 40 14.21 15.51 -38.87
CA ILE A 40 14.28 14.34 -38.00
C ILE A 40 12.90 14.04 -37.38
N LEU A 41 12.21 15.02 -36.81
CA LEU A 41 10.89 14.85 -36.22
C LEU A 41 9.84 14.44 -37.26
N ALA A 42 9.91 14.98 -38.48
CA ALA A 42 9.06 14.55 -39.59
C ALA A 42 9.31 13.08 -39.99
N ALA A 43 10.58 12.67 -40.08
CA ALA A 43 10.94 11.28 -40.36
C ALA A 43 10.49 10.30 -39.26
N VAL A 44 10.64 10.68 -37.99
CA VAL A 44 10.12 9.91 -36.84
C VAL A 44 8.62 9.69 -36.95
N LYS A 45 7.86 10.76 -37.26
CA LYS A 45 6.41 10.72 -37.42
C LYS A 45 5.98 9.86 -38.62
N GLN A 46 6.64 10.05 -39.76
CA GLN A 46 6.33 9.32 -41.00
C GLN A 46 6.61 7.81 -40.89
N LEU A 47 7.69 7.43 -40.22
CA LEU A 47 8.10 6.04 -40.03
C LEU A 47 7.42 5.39 -38.81
N HIS A 48 6.63 6.14 -38.04
CA HIS A 48 6.11 5.72 -36.75
C HIS A 48 7.21 5.10 -35.88
N TYR A 49 8.40 5.73 -35.90
CA TYR A 49 9.54 5.21 -35.14
C TYR A 49 9.32 5.38 -33.65
N ILE A 50 9.44 4.27 -32.93
CA ILE A 50 9.42 4.26 -31.46
C ILE A 50 10.85 3.98 -30.98
N PRO A 51 11.47 4.89 -30.19
CA PRO A 51 12.79 4.65 -29.63
C PRO A 51 12.86 3.31 -28.87
N ASN A 52 13.94 2.57 -29.09
CA ASN A 52 14.15 1.33 -28.36
C ASN A 52 14.72 1.65 -26.97
N LEU A 53 13.88 1.58 -25.94
CA LEU A 53 14.28 1.80 -24.56
C LEU A 53 15.44 0.87 -24.12
N ALA A 54 15.52 -0.35 -24.63
CA ALA A 54 16.65 -1.24 -24.34
C ALA A 54 17.99 -0.69 -24.86
N ALA A 55 17.99 -0.06 -26.04
CA ALA A 55 19.17 0.58 -26.60
C ALA A 55 19.54 1.90 -25.87
N GLN A 56 18.54 2.62 -25.34
CA GLN A 56 18.77 3.81 -24.50
C GLN A 56 19.34 3.40 -23.12
N ARG A 57 18.85 2.32 -22.53
CA ARG A 57 19.36 1.74 -21.27
C ARG A 57 20.85 1.40 -21.33
N LEU A 58 21.30 0.84 -22.45
CA LEU A 58 22.72 0.51 -22.66
C LEU A 58 23.65 1.75 -22.73
N ARG A 59 23.08 2.92 -23.01
CA ARG A 59 23.85 4.17 -23.14
C ARG A 59 23.89 5.02 -21.88
N ASN A 60 22.80 5.05 -21.12
CA ASN A 60 22.61 6.05 -20.04
C ASN A 60 22.40 5.41 -18.65
N ASP A 61 22.42 4.09 -18.53
CA ASP A 61 22.10 3.32 -17.30
C ASP A 61 20.78 3.75 -16.60
N PHE A 62 19.91 4.46 -17.36
CA PHE A 62 18.64 4.99 -16.88
C PHE A 62 17.49 4.08 -17.31
N ASN A 63 16.83 3.47 -16.33
CA ASN A 63 15.60 2.70 -16.51
C ASN A 63 14.43 3.42 -15.82
N PRO A 64 13.49 4.03 -16.55
CA PRO A 64 12.35 4.73 -15.97
C PRO A 64 11.26 3.76 -15.51
N VAL A 65 11.62 2.75 -14.74
CA VAL A 65 10.70 1.73 -14.21
C VAL A 65 10.90 1.57 -12.71
N ILE A 66 9.81 1.53 -11.96
CA ILE A 66 9.79 1.20 -10.54
C ILE A 66 8.99 -0.08 -10.30
N GLY A 67 9.21 -0.72 -9.14
CA GLY A 67 8.44 -1.86 -8.68
C GLY A 67 7.51 -1.49 -7.53
N LEU A 68 6.27 -1.97 -7.57
CA LEU A 68 5.35 -1.94 -6.44
C LEU A 68 5.05 -3.39 -6.08
N ILE A 69 5.48 -3.86 -4.91
CA ILE A 69 5.16 -5.20 -4.40
C ILE A 69 3.97 -5.06 -3.45
N VAL A 70 2.80 -5.53 -3.87
CA VAL A 70 1.52 -5.34 -3.19
C VAL A 70 1.04 -6.66 -2.60
N ARG A 71 0.49 -6.65 -1.39
CA ARG A 71 -0.03 -7.84 -0.71
C ARG A 71 -1.19 -8.47 -1.48
N ASP A 72 -2.24 -7.68 -1.76
CA ASP A 72 -3.34 -8.09 -2.63
C ASP A 72 -3.98 -6.89 -3.31
N ILE A 73 -3.82 -6.79 -4.63
CA ILE A 73 -4.34 -5.66 -5.42
C ILE A 73 -5.88 -5.65 -5.51
N ALA A 74 -6.54 -6.78 -5.24
CA ALA A 74 -7.98 -6.85 -5.22
C ALA A 74 -8.61 -6.14 -4.02
N GLU A 75 -7.85 -5.92 -2.95
CA GLU A 75 -8.32 -5.18 -1.80
C GLU A 75 -8.32 -3.67 -2.08
N ALA A 76 -9.46 -3.02 -1.89
CA ALA A 76 -9.62 -1.57 -2.11
C ALA A 76 -8.60 -0.71 -1.35
N TYR A 77 -8.16 -1.19 -0.16
CA TYR A 77 -7.12 -0.54 0.64
C TYR A 77 -5.80 -0.43 -0.14
N PHE A 78 -5.31 -1.53 -0.68
CA PHE A 78 -4.06 -1.55 -1.44
C PHE A 78 -4.21 -0.97 -2.84
N GLY A 79 -5.38 -1.12 -3.45
CA GLY A 79 -5.69 -0.52 -4.74
C GLY A 79 -5.55 1.00 -4.75
N GLU A 80 -6.00 1.68 -3.70
CA GLU A 80 -5.89 3.14 -3.58
C GLU A 80 -4.43 3.59 -3.35
N ILE A 81 -3.65 2.83 -2.57
CA ILE A 81 -2.20 3.08 -2.41
C ILE A 81 -1.48 2.91 -3.76
N ALA A 82 -1.74 1.80 -4.47
CA ALA A 82 -1.15 1.53 -5.76
C ALA A 82 -1.53 2.59 -6.80
N LYS A 83 -2.78 3.08 -6.77
CA LYS A 83 -3.23 4.21 -7.61
C LYS A 83 -2.38 5.45 -7.36
N GLY A 84 -2.24 5.90 -6.12
CA GLY A 84 -1.42 7.07 -5.79
C GLY A 84 0.05 6.90 -6.22
N ALA A 85 0.62 5.71 -6.01
CA ALA A 85 1.99 5.41 -6.40
C ALA A 85 2.17 5.40 -7.93
N THR A 86 1.26 4.77 -8.68
CA THR A 86 1.35 4.66 -10.15
C THR A 86 1.12 6.00 -10.85
N GLU A 87 0.14 6.78 -10.40
CA GLU A 87 -0.13 8.11 -10.94
C GLU A 87 1.07 9.04 -10.70
N ARG A 88 1.62 9.02 -9.48
CA ARG A 88 2.80 9.84 -9.17
C ARG A 88 4.05 9.41 -9.94
N ALA A 89 4.27 8.10 -10.10
CA ALA A 89 5.34 7.58 -10.94
C ALA A 89 5.21 8.09 -12.39
N MET A 90 4.00 8.04 -12.95
CA MET A 90 3.74 8.53 -14.31
C MET A 90 4.02 10.03 -14.46
N GLU A 91 3.60 10.85 -13.49
CA GLU A 91 3.89 12.30 -13.48
C GLU A 91 5.41 12.59 -13.48
N LEU A 92 6.20 11.75 -12.82
CA LEU A 92 7.66 11.83 -12.76
C LEU A 92 8.35 11.14 -13.96
N GLY A 93 7.59 10.63 -14.93
CA GLY A 93 8.12 9.98 -16.13
C GLY A 93 8.53 8.52 -15.95
N TYR A 94 8.01 7.84 -14.92
CA TYR A 94 8.30 6.44 -14.63
C TYR A 94 7.10 5.53 -14.89
N LEU A 95 7.37 4.32 -15.36
CA LEU A 95 6.41 3.21 -15.42
C LEU A 95 6.49 2.41 -14.12
N ALA A 96 5.35 2.02 -13.56
CA ALA A 96 5.30 1.16 -12.39
C ALA A 96 4.89 -0.27 -12.75
N PHE A 97 5.69 -1.27 -12.33
CA PHE A 97 5.29 -2.67 -12.32
C PHE A 97 4.58 -2.98 -11.00
N VAL A 98 3.32 -3.35 -11.06
CA VAL A 98 2.55 -3.79 -9.90
C VAL A 98 2.62 -5.31 -9.79
N CYS A 99 3.27 -5.79 -8.72
CA CYS A 99 3.52 -7.19 -8.43
C CYS A 99 2.59 -7.64 -7.28
N ASN A 100 1.59 -8.47 -7.58
CA ASN A 100 0.63 -8.97 -6.60
C ASN A 100 1.15 -10.26 -5.94
N THR A 101 1.48 -10.21 -4.64
CA THR A 101 2.03 -11.38 -3.93
C THR A 101 0.96 -12.41 -3.54
N GLY A 102 -0.31 -12.01 -3.47
CA GLY A 102 -1.38 -12.83 -2.90
C GLY A 102 -1.10 -13.22 -1.44
N ARG A 103 -0.42 -12.35 -0.69
CA ARG A 103 0.01 -12.55 0.72
C ARG A 103 0.96 -13.74 0.92
N LYS A 104 1.65 -14.19 -0.14
CA LYS A 104 2.61 -15.30 -0.08
C LYS A 104 4.04 -14.78 -0.04
N PRO A 105 4.82 -15.04 1.03
CA PRO A 105 6.21 -14.58 1.16
C PRO A 105 7.11 -15.07 0.01
N ALA A 106 6.91 -16.29 -0.48
CA ALA A 106 7.67 -16.83 -1.60
C ALA A 106 7.52 -15.99 -2.88
N ASN A 107 6.28 -15.57 -3.21
CA ASN A 107 6.02 -14.72 -4.35
C ASN A 107 6.70 -13.35 -4.20
N GLU A 108 6.73 -12.81 -2.99
CA GLU A 108 7.40 -11.54 -2.71
C GLU A 108 8.90 -11.63 -3.00
N MET A 109 9.57 -12.68 -2.55
CA MET A 109 11.00 -12.88 -2.82
C MET A 109 11.27 -13.08 -4.31
N GLU A 110 10.39 -13.78 -5.02
CA GLU A 110 10.49 -13.94 -6.47
C GLU A 110 10.33 -12.59 -7.19
N PHE A 111 9.38 -11.74 -6.77
CA PHE A 111 9.22 -10.42 -7.36
C PHE A 111 10.41 -9.49 -7.09
N HIS A 112 11.03 -9.55 -5.91
CA HIS A 112 12.28 -8.84 -5.66
C HIS A 112 13.34 -9.23 -6.69
N GLU A 113 13.51 -10.53 -6.96
CA GLU A 113 14.47 -11.02 -7.93
C GLU A 113 14.14 -10.58 -9.36
N LEU A 114 12.88 -10.67 -9.77
CA LEU A 114 12.42 -10.24 -11.10
C LEU A 114 12.62 -8.74 -11.31
N LEU A 115 12.26 -7.92 -10.32
CA LEU A 115 12.43 -6.47 -10.39
C LEU A 115 13.91 -6.10 -10.45
N TRP A 116 14.75 -6.77 -9.66
CA TRP A 116 16.19 -6.59 -9.71
C TRP A 116 16.77 -6.94 -11.09
N LYS A 117 16.41 -8.10 -11.67
CA LYS A 117 16.83 -8.51 -13.02
C LYS A 117 16.38 -7.51 -14.10
N ASN A 118 15.24 -6.87 -13.91
CA ASN A 118 14.74 -5.83 -14.79
C ASN A 118 15.35 -4.45 -14.51
N ARG A 119 16.30 -4.33 -13.55
CA ARG A 119 17.01 -3.08 -13.20
C ARG A 119 16.04 -1.93 -12.94
N VAL A 120 15.00 -2.16 -12.14
CA VAL A 120 14.07 -1.09 -11.73
C VAL A 120 14.83 -0.02 -10.93
N ARG A 121 14.32 1.20 -10.91
CA ARG A 121 14.95 2.33 -10.21
C ARG A 121 14.78 2.26 -8.69
N GLY A 122 13.74 1.61 -8.24
CA GLY A 122 13.44 1.39 -6.83
C GLY A 122 12.24 0.49 -6.65
N ILE A 123 11.98 0.08 -5.40
CA ILE A 123 10.88 -0.78 -5.03
C ILE A 123 10.10 -0.16 -3.87
N VAL A 124 8.77 -0.18 -3.94
CA VAL A 124 7.88 0.16 -2.84
C VAL A 124 7.17 -1.11 -2.38
N LEU A 125 7.34 -1.46 -1.09
CA LEU A 125 6.63 -2.56 -0.43
C LEU A 125 5.30 -2.04 0.12
N VAL A 126 4.18 -2.57 -0.35
CA VAL A 126 2.84 -2.09 0.01
C VAL A 126 2.14 -3.10 0.92
N GLY A 127 1.96 -2.69 2.17
CA GLY A 127 1.36 -3.47 3.26
C GLY A 127 2.36 -3.96 4.28
N GLY A 128 1.85 -4.35 5.45
CA GLY A 128 2.68 -4.80 6.58
C GLY A 128 3.49 -6.06 6.28
N GLY A 129 4.67 -6.15 6.86
CA GLY A 129 5.54 -7.33 6.79
C GLY A 129 5.03 -8.50 7.63
N ILE A 130 5.72 -9.63 7.52
CA ILE A 130 5.48 -10.82 8.33
C ILE A 130 6.58 -10.87 9.39
N ASP A 131 6.19 -10.82 10.65
CA ASP A 131 7.13 -10.81 11.77
C ASP A 131 7.47 -12.24 12.20
N THR A 132 8.17 -12.96 11.32
CA THR A 132 8.83 -14.23 11.62
C THR A 132 10.34 -14.12 11.37
N PRO A 133 11.19 -14.85 12.12
CA PRO A 133 12.63 -14.80 11.93
C PRO A 133 13.05 -15.10 10.49
N GLU A 134 12.41 -16.08 9.85
CA GLU A 134 12.71 -16.53 8.49
C GLU A 134 12.41 -15.44 7.47
N TYR A 135 11.25 -14.81 7.57
CA TYR A 135 10.88 -13.73 6.64
C TYR A 135 11.77 -12.50 6.82
N ARG A 136 12.05 -12.10 8.07
CA ARG A 136 12.95 -10.98 8.35
C ARG A 136 14.33 -11.21 7.76
N HIS A 137 14.91 -12.39 7.97
CA HIS A 137 16.21 -12.74 7.40
C HIS A 137 16.22 -12.68 5.86
N LEU A 138 15.20 -13.23 5.21
CA LEU A 138 15.08 -13.15 3.75
C LEU A 138 14.96 -11.71 3.26
N LEU A 139 14.18 -10.88 3.94
CA LEU A 139 14.00 -9.49 3.55
C LEU A 139 15.29 -8.67 3.78
N GLU A 140 16.00 -8.89 4.89
CA GLU A 140 17.31 -8.28 5.15
C GLU A 140 18.32 -8.61 4.04
N GLN A 141 18.37 -9.87 3.59
CA GLN A 141 19.23 -10.25 2.45
C GLN A 141 18.86 -9.50 1.16
N GLN A 142 17.56 -9.29 0.89
CA GLN A 142 17.12 -8.49 -0.26
C GLN A 142 17.53 -7.03 -0.10
N MET A 143 17.41 -6.46 1.10
CA MET A 143 17.82 -5.07 1.39
C MET A 143 19.31 -4.88 1.15
N GLU A 144 20.17 -5.75 1.71
CA GLU A 144 21.62 -5.71 1.49
C GLU A 144 21.99 -5.81 0.01
N ARG A 145 21.27 -6.68 -0.73
CA ARG A 145 21.50 -6.84 -2.16
C ARG A 145 21.12 -5.57 -2.92
N CYS A 146 19.96 -4.99 -2.61
CA CYS A 146 19.50 -3.75 -3.26
C CYS A 146 20.45 -2.58 -2.97
N ASP A 147 20.90 -2.45 -1.74
CA ASP A 147 21.85 -1.40 -1.33
C ASP A 147 23.16 -1.47 -2.11
N ARG A 148 23.75 -2.66 -2.27
CA ARG A 148 24.98 -2.88 -3.08
C ARG A 148 24.87 -2.36 -4.52
N PHE A 149 23.67 -2.33 -5.07
CA PHE A 149 23.39 -1.87 -6.44
C PHE A 149 22.75 -0.48 -6.50
N GLY A 150 22.67 0.23 -5.37
CA GLY A 150 22.09 1.56 -5.29
C GLY A 150 20.59 1.60 -5.59
N LEU A 151 19.88 0.47 -5.39
CA LEU A 151 18.45 0.38 -5.57
C LEU A 151 17.76 0.70 -4.25
N ARG A 152 16.93 1.76 -4.23
CA ARG A 152 16.23 2.20 -3.02
C ARG A 152 14.94 1.41 -2.81
N ILE A 153 14.70 1.03 -1.55
CA ILE A 153 13.45 0.39 -1.14
C ILE A 153 12.79 1.27 -0.08
N PHE A 154 11.49 1.52 -0.27
CA PHE A 154 10.62 2.15 0.71
C PHE A 154 9.45 1.22 1.05
N ALA A 155 8.97 1.29 2.28
CA ALA A 155 7.79 0.52 2.69
C ALA A 155 6.59 1.44 2.93
N ILE A 156 5.40 0.89 2.74
CA ILE A 156 4.13 1.48 3.20
C ILE A 156 3.57 0.52 4.25
N ALA A 157 3.85 0.79 5.48
CA ALA A 157 3.67 0.03 6.70
C ALA A 157 4.94 -0.71 7.19
N PRO A 158 5.07 -0.95 8.51
CA PRO A 158 6.23 -1.62 9.12
C PRO A 158 6.48 -3.01 8.53
N GLN A 159 7.75 -3.37 8.36
CA GLN A 159 8.16 -4.66 7.77
C GLN A 159 8.78 -5.64 8.79
N GLY A 160 8.92 -5.21 10.07
CA GLY A 160 9.62 -5.99 11.09
C GLY A 160 11.14 -5.88 11.05
N ILE A 161 11.69 -5.12 10.10
CA ILE A 161 13.09 -4.71 10.00
C ILE A 161 13.16 -3.21 9.71
N ASP A 162 14.34 -2.62 9.83
CA ASP A 162 14.54 -1.19 9.56
C ASP A 162 14.56 -0.92 8.05
N ILE A 163 13.45 -0.40 7.55
CA ILE A 163 13.27 0.07 6.16
C ILE A 163 12.65 1.46 6.20
N PRO A 164 13.12 2.42 5.40
CA PRO A 164 12.48 3.72 5.26
C PRO A 164 10.99 3.55 4.92
N THR A 165 10.12 4.11 5.77
CA THR A 165 8.69 3.80 5.72
C THR A 165 7.87 5.09 5.60
N VAL A 166 6.89 5.09 4.69
CA VAL A 166 5.82 6.10 4.62
C VAL A 166 4.54 5.45 5.13
N SER A 167 4.06 5.85 6.31
CA SER A 167 3.00 5.11 7.00
C SER A 167 2.07 6.03 7.81
N VAL A 168 1.22 5.42 8.59
CA VAL A 168 0.51 6.01 9.73
C VAL A 168 0.97 5.32 11.01
N ASP A 169 0.78 5.97 12.14
CA ASP A 169 0.99 5.31 13.44
C ASP A 169 -0.22 4.42 13.78
N PHE A 170 -0.08 3.12 13.49
CA PHE A 170 -1.14 2.14 13.71
C PHE A 170 -1.46 1.95 15.19
N VAL A 171 -0.48 2.09 16.08
CA VAL A 171 -0.67 2.00 17.53
C VAL A 171 -1.52 3.17 18.01
N ALA A 172 -1.09 4.40 17.75
CA ALA A 172 -1.81 5.60 18.18
C ALA A 172 -3.21 5.69 17.54
N MET A 173 -3.35 5.26 16.28
CA MET A 173 -4.63 5.22 15.58
C MET A 173 -5.62 4.26 16.26
N THR A 174 -5.17 3.06 16.62
CA THR A 174 -6.05 2.07 17.27
C THR A 174 -6.33 2.45 18.72
N GLU A 175 -5.36 3.03 19.40
CA GLU A 175 -5.56 3.60 20.73
C GLU A 175 -6.67 4.67 20.72
N LYS A 176 -6.65 5.56 19.73
CA LYS A 176 -7.66 6.62 19.59
C LYS A 176 -9.07 6.07 19.37
N ILE A 177 -9.26 5.10 18.46
CA ILE A 177 -10.60 4.54 18.18
C ILE A 177 -11.11 3.68 19.35
N THR A 178 -10.22 2.99 20.06
CA THR A 178 -10.56 2.24 21.27
C THR A 178 -10.99 3.18 22.39
N SER A 179 -10.22 4.25 22.64
CA SER A 179 -10.57 5.27 23.62
C SER A 179 -11.90 5.95 23.33
N TYR A 180 -12.22 6.19 22.05
CA TYR A 180 -13.53 6.69 21.65
C TYR A 180 -14.67 5.76 22.11
N LEU A 181 -14.55 4.43 21.90
CA LEU A 181 -15.56 3.49 22.36
C LEU A 181 -15.67 3.47 23.89
N ILE A 182 -14.55 3.58 24.61
CA ILE A 182 -14.55 3.65 26.08
C ILE A 182 -15.28 4.90 26.57
N VAL A 183 -15.06 6.05 25.94
CA VAL A 183 -15.78 7.32 26.25
C VAL A 183 -17.28 7.20 25.95
N LYS A 184 -17.69 6.32 25.02
CA LYS A 184 -19.11 5.99 24.75
C LYS A 184 -19.70 4.95 25.73
N GLY A 185 -18.99 4.63 26.83
CA GLY A 185 -19.44 3.70 27.87
C GLY A 185 -19.14 2.21 27.61
N HIS A 186 -18.44 1.87 26.52
CA HIS A 186 -18.11 0.47 26.22
C HIS A 186 -16.90 0.02 27.04
N SER A 187 -17.07 -1.01 27.86
CA SER A 187 -16.00 -1.67 28.63
C SER A 187 -15.67 -3.08 28.11
N MET A 188 -16.64 -3.75 27.51
CA MET A 188 -16.45 -5.05 26.84
C MET A 188 -16.34 -4.83 25.34
N ILE A 189 -15.10 -4.71 24.85
CA ILE A 189 -14.79 -4.36 23.45
C ILE A 189 -14.10 -5.56 22.80
N GLY A 190 -14.69 -6.12 21.76
CA GLY A 190 -14.04 -7.13 20.90
C GLY A 190 -13.14 -6.46 19.87
N PHE A 191 -12.09 -7.15 19.45
CA PHE A 191 -11.20 -6.71 18.39
C PHE A 191 -10.94 -7.84 17.40
N ILE A 192 -11.19 -7.62 16.11
CA ILE A 192 -10.92 -8.59 15.05
C ILE A 192 -9.95 -7.97 14.05
N THR A 193 -8.80 -8.63 13.83
CA THR A 193 -7.77 -8.14 12.91
C THR A 193 -7.17 -9.29 12.08
N GLY A 194 -6.18 -8.97 11.25
CA GLY A 194 -5.47 -9.96 10.44
C GLY A 194 -4.59 -10.90 11.25
N ASP A 195 -3.88 -11.78 10.55
CA ASP A 195 -3.00 -12.77 11.17
C ASP A 195 -2.03 -12.11 12.17
N LYS A 196 -1.83 -12.77 13.31
CA LYS A 196 -0.97 -12.32 14.41
C LYS A 196 0.50 -12.13 14.05
N VAL A 197 0.96 -12.74 12.96
CA VAL A 197 2.34 -12.57 12.47
C VAL A 197 2.50 -11.35 11.58
N VAL A 198 1.41 -10.69 11.17
CA VAL A 198 1.46 -9.46 10.38
C VAL A 198 1.80 -8.28 11.30
N THR A 199 2.80 -7.49 10.92
CA THR A 199 3.28 -6.36 11.74
C THR A 199 2.16 -5.38 12.11
N THR A 200 1.32 -4.98 11.15
CA THR A 200 0.20 -4.07 11.39
C THR A 200 -0.86 -4.66 12.33
N SER A 201 -1.07 -5.98 12.32
CA SER A 201 -1.98 -6.62 13.28
C SER A 201 -1.47 -6.52 14.72
N LYS A 202 -0.15 -6.64 14.90
CA LYS A 202 0.50 -6.46 16.21
C LYS A 202 0.35 -5.02 16.70
N ASP A 203 0.61 -4.06 15.82
CA ASP A 203 0.49 -2.63 16.16
C ASP A 203 -0.95 -2.27 16.53
N HIS A 204 -1.94 -2.78 15.79
CA HIS A 204 -3.35 -2.61 16.12
C HIS A 204 -3.68 -3.15 17.51
N VAL A 205 -3.28 -4.39 17.82
CA VAL A 205 -3.55 -4.99 19.14
C VAL A 205 -2.81 -4.25 20.25
N GLN A 206 -1.61 -3.75 19.98
CA GLN A 206 -0.88 -2.94 20.96
C GLN A 206 -1.65 -1.66 21.31
N GLY A 207 -2.14 -0.91 20.32
CA GLY A 207 -2.94 0.30 20.55
C GLY A 207 -4.26 0.00 21.28
N TYR A 208 -4.93 -1.10 20.93
CA TYR A 208 -6.12 -1.57 21.66
C TYR A 208 -5.81 -1.85 23.14
N ARG A 209 -4.73 -2.56 23.43
CA ARG A 209 -4.31 -2.86 24.81
C ARG A 209 -3.91 -1.61 25.60
N ASN A 210 -3.20 -0.68 24.94
CA ASN A 210 -2.81 0.59 25.57
C ASN A 210 -4.04 1.38 26.03
N ALA A 211 -5.05 1.53 25.17
CA ALA A 211 -6.27 2.26 25.48
C ALA A 211 -7.06 1.62 26.65
N LEU A 212 -7.20 0.28 26.65
CA LEU A 212 -7.84 -0.43 27.74
C LEU A 212 -7.07 -0.24 29.06
N GLY A 213 -5.75 -0.39 29.02
CA GLY A 213 -4.89 -0.20 30.20
C GLY A 213 -4.97 1.22 30.78
N ALA A 214 -4.97 2.25 29.90
CA ALA A 214 -5.14 3.63 30.32
C ALA A 214 -6.49 3.91 30.99
N ALA A 215 -7.53 3.17 30.63
CA ALA A 215 -8.85 3.23 31.23
C ALA A 215 -9.05 2.24 32.42
N HIS A 216 -8.00 1.55 32.85
CA HIS A 216 -8.04 0.51 33.89
C HIS A 216 -9.01 -0.65 33.56
N LEU A 217 -9.22 -0.94 32.28
CA LEU A 217 -10.00 -2.07 31.78
C LEU A 217 -9.08 -3.27 31.48
N GLU A 218 -9.59 -4.47 31.75
CA GLU A 218 -8.85 -5.71 31.45
C GLU A 218 -8.80 -5.98 29.93
N ALA A 219 -7.61 -6.14 29.41
CA ALA A 219 -7.41 -6.60 28.02
C ALA A 219 -7.48 -8.14 27.96
N ARG A 220 -8.68 -8.69 27.79
CA ARG A 220 -8.92 -10.12 27.74
C ARG A 220 -8.47 -10.70 26.39
N GLU A 221 -7.65 -11.75 26.43
CA GLU A 221 -7.09 -12.35 25.21
C GLU A 221 -8.17 -12.94 24.28
N GLU A 222 -9.23 -13.50 24.85
CA GLU A 222 -10.35 -14.07 24.11
C GLU A 222 -11.16 -13.02 23.31
N LEU A 223 -11.04 -11.74 23.64
CA LEU A 223 -11.69 -10.65 22.91
C LEU A 223 -10.85 -10.12 21.73
N ALA A 224 -9.55 -10.45 21.65
CA ALA A 224 -8.69 -10.12 20.52
C ALA A 224 -8.59 -11.34 19.59
N ARG A 225 -9.20 -11.24 18.41
CA ARG A 225 -9.30 -12.34 17.44
C ARG A 225 -8.45 -12.06 16.22
N PHE A 226 -7.82 -13.11 15.72
CA PHE A 226 -6.90 -13.04 14.59
C PHE A 226 -7.32 -14.02 13.49
N ASP A 227 -7.35 -13.54 12.24
CA ASP A 227 -7.63 -14.35 11.05
C ASP A 227 -7.06 -13.63 9.82
N SER A 228 -7.62 -13.86 8.66
CA SER A 228 -7.36 -13.07 7.44
C SER A 228 -8.05 -11.70 7.50
N PHE A 229 -7.51 -10.72 6.78
CA PHE A 229 -8.16 -9.42 6.56
C PHE A 229 -9.32 -9.56 5.57
N SER A 230 -10.30 -10.41 5.87
CA SER A 230 -11.38 -10.78 4.96
C SER A 230 -12.75 -10.75 5.63
N GLU A 231 -13.79 -10.75 4.82
CA GLU A 231 -15.18 -10.89 5.25
C GLU A 231 -15.40 -12.22 5.99
N HIS A 232 -14.80 -13.31 5.50
CA HIS A 232 -14.88 -14.62 6.15
C HIS A 232 -14.27 -14.60 7.55
N GLY A 233 -13.08 -14.00 7.70
CA GLY A 233 -12.42 -13.83 9.01
C GLY A 233 -13.28 -13.01 9.97
N GLY A 234 -13.88 -11.93 9.48
CA GLY A 234 -14.82 -11.10 10.23
C GLY A 234 -16.04 -11.87 10.70
N TYR A 235 -16.69 -12.59 9.79
CA TYR A 235 -17.88 -13.40 10.08
C TYR A 235 -17.61 -14.47 11.14
N SER A 236 -16.59 -15.30 10.92
CA SER A 236 -16.27 -16.44 11.79
C SER A 236 -15.89 -15.97 13.20
N ASN A 237 -15.05 -14.94 13.32
CA ASN A 237 -14.61 -14.45 14.61
C ASN A 237 -15.67 -13.63 15.34
N CYS A 238 -16.58 -12.95 14.64
CA CYS A 238 -17.74 -12.31 15.27
C CYS A 238 -18.60 -13.32 16.00
N ARG A 239 -18.94 -14.44 15.37
CA ARG A 239 -19.73 -15.51 16.01
C ARG A 239 -19.07 -16.06 17.28
N ILE A 240 -17.74 -16.20 17.27
CA ILE A 240 -17.00 -16.62 18.47
C ILE A 240 -17.09 -15.56 19.57
N LEU A 241 -16.97 -14.27 19.21
CA LEU A 241 -17.11 -13.16 20.17
C LEU A 241 -18.51 -13.07 20.76
N MET A 242 -19.56 -13.33 19.98
CA MET A 242 -20.95 -13.28 20.46
C MET A 242 -21.30 -14.42 21.43
N GLN A 243 -20.50 -15.50 21.45
CA GLN A 243 -20.64 -16.62 22.42
C GLN A 243 -19.96 -16.33 23.77
N GLN A 244 -19.19 -15.25 23.90
CA GLN A 244 -18.55 -14.89 25.16
C GLN A 244 -19.57 -14.46 26.22
N SER A 245 -19.22 -14.66 27.51
CA SER A 245 -20.08 -14.25 28.65
C SER A 245 -19.21 -13.47 29.67
N PRO A 246 -19.44 -12.17 29.86
CA PRO A 246 -20.34 -11.31 29.07
C PRO A 246 -19.86 -11.08 27.63
N ARG A 247 -20.81 -10.94 26.69
CA ARG A 247 -20.50 -10.65 25.30
C ARG A 247 -20.03 -9.21 25.12
N PRO A 248 -19.15 -8.91 24.12
CA PRO A 248 -18.75 -7.54 23.84
C PRO A 248 -19.95 -6.70 23.35
N THR A 249 -19.95 -5.43 23.79
CA THR A 249 -20.94 -4.42 23.39
C THR A 249 -20.46 -3.56 22.23
N ALA A 250 -19.19 -3.67 21.88
CA ALA A 250 -18.59 -3.03 20.72
C ALA A 250 -17.54 -3.94 20.08
N ILE A 251 -17.34 -3.84 18.77
CA ILE A 251 -16.29 -4.55 18.02
C ILE A 251 -15.51 -3.56 17.19
N ILE A 252 -14.18 -3.65 17.29
CA ILE A 252 -13.22 -2.96 16.41
C ILE A 252 -12.80 -3.92 15.31
N CYS A 253 -12.90 -3.49 14.05
CA CYS A 253 -12.47 -4.23 12.88
C CYS A 253 -11.19 -3.63 12.32
N GLY A 254 -10.13 -4.44 12.17
CA GLY A 254 -8.83 -4.03 11.65
C GLY A 254 -8.84 -3.59 10.18
N CYS A 255 -9.94 -3.84 9.45
CA CYS A 255 -10.22 -3.31 8.11
C CYS A 255 -11.71 -3.38 7.78
N ASP A 256 -12.13 -2.68 6.70
CA ASP A 256 -13.53 -2.64 6.28
C ASP A 256 -14.09 -4.01 5.81
N PRO A 257 -13.35 -4.87 5.10
CA PRO A 257 -13.81 -6.23 4.80
C PRO A 257 -14.17 -7.06 6.04
N ILE A 258 -13.37 -6.98 7.12
CA ILE A 258 -13.70 -7.60 8.39
C ILE A 258 -15.04 -7.07 8.91
N ALA A 259 -15.28 -5.76 8.85
CA ALA A 259 -16.52 -5.13 9.31
C ALA A 259 -17.74 -5.60 8.50
N VAL A 260 -17.59 -5.83 7.19
CA VAL A 260 -18.65 -6.45 6.36
C VAL A 260 -19.01 -7.83 6.89
N GLY A 261 -18.02 -8.68 7.16
CA GLY A 261 -18.24 -10.01 7.72
C GLY A 261 -18.91 -9.98 9.10
N VAL A 262 -18.48 -9.03 9.96
CA VAL A 262 -19.11 -8.82 11.29
C VAL A 262 -20.56 -8.41 11.15
N LEU A 263 -20.90 -7.50 10.25
CA LEU A 263 -22.31 -7.10 9.99
C LEU A 263 -23.17 -8.28 9.56
N HIS A 264 -22.66 -9.15 8.67
CA HIS A 264 -23.37 -10.35 8.25
C HIS A 264 -23.59 -11.32 9.43
N ALA A 265 -22.56 -11.57 10.24
CA ALA A 265 -22.67 -12.46 11.39
C ALA A 265 -23.69 -11.95 12.43
N LEU A 266 -23.65 -10.64 12.73
CA LEU A 266 -24.62 -10.02 13.66
C LEU A 266 -26.04 -10.10 13.11
N HIS A 267 -26.23 -9.86 11.82
CA HIS A 267 -27.53 -9.97 11.16
C HIS A 267 -28.11 -11.39 11.27
N ASP A 268 -27.29 -12.43 11.00
CA ASP A 268 -27.70 -13.83 11.09
C ASP A 268 -28.07 -14.27 12.52
N GLU A 269 -27.50 -13.60 13.52
CA GLU A 269 -27.84 -13.80 14.94
C GLU A 269 -28.99 -12.89 15.44
N GLY A 270 -29.60 -12.11 14.54
CA GLY A 270 -30.71 -11.20 14.89
C GLY A 270 -30.27 -9.98 15.71
N LEU A 271 -28.98 -9.64 15.67
CA LEU A 271 -28.40 -8.49 16.38
C LEU A 271 -28.25 -7.29 15.44
N GLU A 272 -28.59 -6.11 15.93
CA GLU A 272 -28.55 -4.87 15.17
C GLU A 272 -27.39 -3.95 15.58
N VAL A 273 -26.74 -3.36 14.59
CA VAL A 273 -25.75 -2.28 14.77
C VAL A 273 -26.46 -0.94 14.56
N PRO A 274 -26.32 0.03 15.49
CA PRO A 274 -25.53 0.00 16.73
C PRO A 274 -26.36 -0.45 17.95
N ARG A 275 -27.63 -0.82 17.80
CA ARG A 275 -28.55 -1.06 18.92
C ARG A 275 -28.04 -2.13 19.91
N ASP A 276 -27.56 -3.24 19.40
CA ASP A 276 -27.09 -4.36 20.24
C ASP A 276 -25.56 -4.37 20.36
N VAL A 277 -24.85 -4.08 19.27
CA VAL A 277 -23.38 -4.03 19.18
C VAL A 277 -22.94 -2.80 18.41
N SER A 278 -22.07 -1.99 18.98
CA SER A 278 -21.40 -0.89 18.25
C SER A 278 -20.27 -1.44 17.36
N LEU A 279 -20.07 -0.87 16.20
CA LEU A 279 -19.08 -1.33 15.24
C LEU A 279 -18.21 -0.16 14.74
N VAL A 280 -16.89 -0.34 14.76
CA VAL A 280 -15.94 0.61 14.18
C VAL A 280 -14.94 -0.12 13.28
N SER A 281 -14.37 0.60 12.30
CA SER A 281 -13.43 0.03 11.34
C SER A 281 -12.17 0.90 11.16
N ILE A 282 -11.08 0.26 10.73
CA ILE A 282 -9.83 0.93 10.33
C ILE A 282 -9.73 0.86 8.80
N GLY A 283 -9.60 2.03 8.16
CA GLY A 283 -9.45 2.11 6.70
C GLY A 283 -10.25 3.22 6.06
N ASP A 284 -11.58 3.21 6.21
CA ASP A 284 -12.53 4.08 5.53
C ASP A 284 -12.41 3.98 3.99
N THR A 285 -12.47 2.74 3.48
CA THR A 285 -12.64 2.51 2.03
C THR A 285 -14.07 2.91 1.61
N PRO A 286 -14.35 3.08 0.31
CA PRO A 286 -15.67 3.56 -0.12
C PRO A 286 -16.85 2.76 0.42
N ILE A 287 -16.68 1.46 0.68
CA ILE A 287 -17.75 0.61 1.23
C ILE A 287 -18.23 1.09 2.61
N ALA A 288 -17.33 1.59 3.47
CA ALA A 288 -17.65 1.97 4.83
C ALA A 288 -18.75 3.03 4.94
N ALA A 289 -18.81 3.96 3.99
CA ALA A 289 -19.84 4.99 3.91
C ALA A 289 -21.18 4.47 3.34
N HIS A 290 -21.16 3.35 2.61
CA HIS A 290 -22.33 2.79 1.92
C HIS A 290 -23.01 1.65 2.68
N LEU A 291 -22.37 1.11 3.72
CA LEU A 291 -23.00 0.13 4.59
C LEU A 291 -24.18 0.70 5.38
N ARG A 292 -25.00 -0.14 5.97
CA ARG A 292 -26.12 0.22 6.82
C ARG A 292 -26.04 -0.52 8.16
N PRO A 293 -25.75 0.23 9.24
CA PRO A 293 -25.41 1.68 9.27
C PRO A 293 -24.04 1.97 8.63
N ALA A 294 -23.83 3.23 8.21
CA ALA A 294 -22.51 3.68 7.75
C ALA A 294 -21.51 3.63 8.90
N LEU A 295 -20.29 3.13 8.62
CA LEU A 295 -19.30 2.83 9.66
C LEU A 295 -18.55 4.06 10.16
N THR A 296 -18.43 4.17 11.47
CA THR A 296 -17.45 5.03 12.16
C THR A 296 -16.05 4.44 11.96
N CYS A 297 -15.11 5.24 11.45
CA CYS A 297 -13.82 4.73 10.98
C CYS A 297 -12.64 5.63 11.34
N MET A 298 -11.45 5.04 11.34
CA MET A 298 -10.19 5.75 11.17
C MET A 298 -9.81 5.77 9.69
N ARG A 299 -9.80 6.97 9.07
CA ARG A 299 -9.42 7.14 7.66
C ARG A 299 -7.92 7.23 7.52
N VAL A 300 -7.36 6.33 6.70
CA VAL A 300 -5.95 6.30 6.32
C VAL A 300 -5.77 7.00 4.97
N PRO A 301 -4.82 7.94 4.81
CA PRO A 301 -4.63 8.70 3.57
C PRO A 301 -3.85 7.89 2.51
N ARG A 302 -4.40 6.74 2.10
CA ARG A 302 -3.78 5.71 1.26
C ARG A 302 -3.17 6.23 -0.04
N TYR A 303 -3.93 7.03 -0.80
CA TYR A 303 -3.45 7.63 -2.04
C TYR A 303 -2.19 8.48 -1.81
N ARG A 304 -2.22 9.35 -0.79
CA ARG A 304 -1.10 10.22 -0.45
C ARG A 304 0.14 9.44 0.00
N MET A 305 -0.06 8.36 0.75
CA MET A 305 1.04 7.48 1.18
C MET A 305 1.71 6.82 -0.03
N GLY A 306 0.92 6.33 -0.99
CA GLY A 306 1.45 5.75 -2.24
C GLY A 306 2.26 6.75 -3.04
N ALA A 307 1.71 7.95 -3.28
CA ALA A 307 2.40 9.03 -4.01
C ALA A 307 3.70 9.44 -3.31
N ARG A 308 3.64 9.63 -1.98
CA ARG A 308 4.80 10.08 -1.20
C ARG A 308 5.93 9.07 -1.14
N ALA A 309 5.63 7.79 -1.04
CA ALA A 309 6.64 6.73 -1.07
C ALA A 309 7.44 6.74 -2.39
N VAL A 310 6.76 6.96 -3.52
CA VAL A 310 7.41 7.10 -4.84
C VAL A 310 8.27 8.36 -4.89
N GLU A 311 7.79 9.49 -4.40
CA GLU A 311 8.57 10.74 -4.33
C GLU A 311 9.87 10.54 -3.57
N LYS A 312 9.78 10.03 -2.33
CA LYS A 312 10.98 9.81 -1.50
C LYS A 312 11.92 8.78 -2.13
N MET A 313 11.40 7.74 -2.73
CA MET A 313 12.20 6.70 -3.38
C MET A 313 12.97 7.24 -4.59
N LEU A 314 12.36 8.11 -5.39
CA LEU A 314 12.97 8.63 -6.62
C LEU A 314 13.84 9.87 -6.40
N ASP A 315 13.64 10.62 -5.34
CA ASP A 315 14.45 11.79 -5.00
C ASP A 315 15.79 11.35 -4.39
N PRO A 316 16.93 11.56 -5.09
CA PRO A 316 18.25 11.18 -4.57
C PRO A 316 18.68 12.00 -3.34
N LEU A 317 18.05 13.15 -3.11
CA LEU A 317 18.32 14.05 -1.99
C LEU A 317 17.38 13.79 -0.79
N ALA A 318 16.31 13.00 -0.97
CA ALA A 318 15.44 12.63 0.14
C ALA A 318 16.22 11.79 1.16
N ASP A 319 16.04 12.13 2.40
CA ASP A 319 16.53 11.31 3.51
C ASP A 319 15.84 9.92 3.51
N ASN A 320 16.46 8.98 4.19
CA ASN A 320 15.89 7.66 4.44
C ASN A 320 15.04 7.63 5.74
N ALA A 321 14.67 8.80 6.29
CA ALA A 321 13.83 8.85 7.48
C ALA A 321 12.40 8.39 7.16
N SER A 322 11.82 7.64 8.09
CA SER A 322 10.40 7.28 8.03
C SER A 322 9.51 8.52 8.22
N GLU A 323 8.38 8.53 7.50
CA GLU A 323 7.41 9.63 7.53
C GLU A 323 6.03 9.09 7.88
N TYR A 324 5.37 9.69 8.87
CA TYR A 324 4.06 9.28 9.33
C TYR A 324 3.01 10.33 9.00
N PHE A 325 1.96 9.90 8.31
CA PHE A 325 0.81 10.75 7.99
C PHE A 325 -0.18 10.80 9.15
N PRO A 326 -0.85 11.93 9.37
CA PRO A 326 -1.99 11.99 10.27
C PRO A 326 -3.17 11.19 9.72
N VAL A 327 -3.93 10.58 10.62
CA VAL A 327 -5.19 9.89 10.33
C VAL A 327 -6.37 10.75 10.74
N GLU A 328 -7.49 10.61 10.03
CA GLU A 328 -8.73 11.32 10.31
C GLU A 328 -9.74 10.38 10.98
N PHE A 329 -10.37 10.83 12.05
CA PHE A 329 -11.48 10.12 12.68
C PHE A 329 -12.80 10.55 12.04
N ILE A 330 -13.57 9.58 11.53
CA ILE A 330 -14.84 9.80 10.85
C ILE A 330 -15.95 9.16 11.67
N GLU A 331 -16.72 9.97 12.41
CA GLU A 331 -17.88 9.51 13.16
C GLU A 331 -19.08 9.34 12.22
N ARG A 332 -19.78 8.20 12.30
CA ARG A 332 -21.02 7.87 11.57
C ARG A 332 -22.00 7.13 12.49
N GLY A 333 -22.96 6.44 11.90
CA GLY A 333 -24.09 5.86 12.62
C GLY A 333 -23.90 4.48 13.22
N SER A 334 -22.70 3.91 13.23
CA SER A 334 -22.44 2.54 13.68
C SER A 334 -22.09 2.39 15.16
N VAL A 335 -22.10 3.49 15.92
CA VAL A 335 -21.77 3.48 17.37
C VAL A 335 -22.89 4.13 18.14
N ARG A 336 -23.31 3.51 19.23
CA ARG A 336 -24.21 4.08 20.23
C ARG A 336 -23.45 4.55 21.47
N ASN A 337 -24.01 5.49 22.20
CA ASN A 337 -23.57 5.84 23.54
C ASN A 337 -24.35 4.97 24.56
N LEU A 338 -23.62 4.27 25.43
CA LEU A 338 -24.24 3.44 26.49
C LEU A 338 -24.61 4.27 27.72
N ASP A 339 -24.01 5.46 27.90
CA ASP A 339 -24.26 6.35 29.02
C ASP A 339 -25.34 7.40 28.72
N ALA A 340 -26.01 7.33 27.58
CA ALA A 340 -27.03 8.27 27.11
C ALA A 340 -28.45 7.77 27.34
#